data_3e8fa0d0e00cfc56f97400de9d6c91c2
#
_entry.id   3e8fa0d0e00cfc56f97400de9d6c91c2
#
_cell.length_a   1.000
_cell.length_b   1.000
_cell.length_c   1.000
_cell.angle_alpha   90.00
_cell.angle_beta   90.00
_cell.angle_gamma   90.00
#
_symmetry.space_group_name_H-M   'P 1'
#
loop_
_entity.id
_entity.type
_entity.pdbx_description
1 polymer ?
#
loop_
_entity_poly.entity_id
_entity_poly.type
_entity_poly.pdbx_seq_one_letter_code
_entity_poly.pdbx_strand_id
1 'polypeptide(L)'
;MSCAVIEMKNISKVYKAGSNEFKALYDVNLTINKGEFVSIVGPSGAGKSTLMNIIGCLDKASSGQYMLDGIDTNCSDGKLAEIRNKKIGFIFQNYNLLPKLSILDNVQLPLIYQGINDKEAKQRTIERLQKIGLGNHIKHKPSELSGGQMQRVAIARALVTRPEMILADEPTGALDSKTGKEVLEILKQLNNEGNTIVLITHDRDIAAQAKRVITISDGTIASDEVKIDSDVAYTLSKA
;
A
#
# COMPACT_ATOMS: atom_id res chain seq x y z
N MET A 1 -16.91 9.49 -14.48
CA MET A 1 -15.84 8.70 -15.07
C MET A 1 -14.94 8.24 -13.92
N SER A 2 -14.78 6.93 -13.75
CA SER A 2 -13.85 6.38 -12.76
C SER A 2 -12.42 6.80 -13.14
N CYS A 3 -11.70 7.44 -12.22
CA CYS A 3 -10.33 7.87 -12.47
C CYS A 3 -9.40 6.78 -11.94
N ALA A 4 -8.69 6.08 -12.83
CA ALA A 4 -7.75 5.06 -12.45
C ALA A 4 -6.56 5.68 -11.70
N VAL A 5 -6.17 5.07 -10.59
CA VAL A 5 -4.94 5.40 -9.86
C VAL A 5 -3.78 4.52 -10.31
N ILE A 6 -4.07 3.27 -10.68
CA ILE A 6 -3.11 2.32 -11.27
C ILE A 6 -3.61 1.90 -12.63
N GLU A 7 -2.79 2.04 -13.66
CA GLU A 7 -3.00 1.45 -14.97
C GLU A 7 -1.73 0.74 -15.43
N MET A 8 -1.75 -0.58 -15.47
CA MET A 8 -0.67 -1.44 -15.93
C MET A 8 -1.10 -2.15 -17.22
N LYS A 9 -0.27 -2.06 -18.26
CA LYS A 9 -0.49 -2.70 -19.56
C LYS A 9 0.72 -3.54 -19.93
N ASN A 10 0.50 -4.84 -20.09
CA ASN A 10 1.50 -5.84 -20.51
C ASN A 10 2.78 -5.80 -19.67
N ILE A 11 2.66 -5.61 -18.37
CA ILE A 11 3.80 -5.50 -17.45
C ILE A 11 4.48 -6.87 -17.34
N SER A 12 5.75 -6.91 -17.70
CA SER A 12 6.62 -8.06 -17.45
C SER A 12 7.86 -7.65 -16.67
N LYS A 13 8.36 -8.56 -15.83
CA LYS A 13 9.60 -8.35 -15.06
C LYS A 13 10.52 -9.55 -15.19
N VAL A 14 11.74 -9.28 -15.62
CA VAL A 14 12.84 -10.24 -15.74
C VAL A 14 13.97 -9.80 -14.83
N TYR A 15 14.42 -10.70 -13.96
CA TYR A 15 15.63 -10.52 -13.17
C TYR A 15 16.77 -11.31 -13.79
N LYS A 16 17.96 -10.70 -13.84
CA LYS A 16 19.17 -11.32 -14.36
C LYS A 16 20.12 -11.65 -13.21
N ALA A 17 20.53 -12.89 -13.12
CA ALA A 17 21.52 -13.37 -12.15
C ALA A 17 22.66 -14.09 -12.93
N GLY A 18 23.68 -13.33 -13.30
CA GLY A 18 24.75 -13.82 -14.19
C GLY A 18 24.18 -14.17 -15.58
N SER A 19 24.37 -15.42 -16.00
CA SER A 19 23.82 -15.97 -17.26
C SER A 19 22.37 -16.42 -17.18
N ASN A 20 21.80 -16.50 -15.99
CA ASN A 20 20.43 -16.98 -15.80
C ASN A 20 19.44 -15.82 -15.79
N GLU A 21 18.33 -16.00 -16.50
CA GLU A 21 17.20 -15.07 -16.46
C GLU A 21 16.02 -15.74 -15.76
N PHE A 22 15.40 -15.00 -14.84
CA PHE A 22 14.18 -15.42 -14.17
C PHE A 22 13.07 -14.41 -14.46
N LYS A 23 12.05 -14.81 -15.17
CA LYS A 23 10.87 -13.99 -15.43
C LYS A 23 9.89 -14.13 -14.27
N ALA A 24 9.71 -13.06 -13.53
CA ALA A 24 8.89 -13.01 -12.32
C ALA A 24 7.45 -12.55 -12.57
N LEU A 25 7.22 -11.78 -13.64
CA LEU A 25 5.89 -11.36 -14.09
C LEU A 25 5.76 -11.50 -15.60
N TYR A 26 4.57 -11.90 -16.05
CA TYR A 26 4.24 -12.18 -17.45
C TYR A 26 3.00 -11.41 -17.87
N ASP A 27 3.19 -10.34 -18.68
CA ASP A 27 2.13 -9.57 -19.34
C ASP A 27 0.94 -9.20 -18.43
N VAL A 28 1.25 -8.76 -17.20
CA VAL A 28 0.25 -8.37 -16.21
C VAL A 28 -0.48 -7.12 -16.69
N ASN A 29 -1.81 -7.21 -16.74
CA ASN A 29 -2.72 -6.10 -17.03
C ASN A 29 -3.57 -5.87 -15.79
N LEU A 30 -3.54 -4.63 -15.24
CA LEU A 30 -4.22 -4.30 -14.00
C LEU A 30 -4.66 -2.84 -14.00
N THR A 31 -5.93 -2.61 -13.68
CA THR A 31 -6.46 -1.26 -13.45
C THR A 31 -7.08 -1.20 -12.05
N ILE A 32 -6.68 -0.23 -11.25
CA ILE A 32 -7.29 0.06 -9.93
C ILE A 32 -7.76 1.50 -9.93
N ASN A 33 -9.02 1.72 -9.56
CA ASN A 33 -9.63 3.04 -9.53
C ASN A 33 -9.49 3.69 -8.16
N LYS A 34 -9.59 5.03 -8.12
CA LYS A 34 -9.59 5.79 -6.86
C LYS A 34 -10.74 5.32 -5.96
N GLY A 35 -10.42 5.16 -4.66
CA GLY A 35 -11.37 4.72 -3.65
C GLY A 35 -11.62 3.20 -3.62
N GLU A 36 -11.01 2.39 -4.48
CA GLU A 36 -11.11 0.95 -4.37
C GLU A 36 -10.34 0.42 -3.16
N PHE A 37 -10.87 -0.64 -2.55
CA PHE A 37 -10.14 -1.51 -1.64
C PHE A 37 -9.91 -2.86 -2.33
N VAL A 38 -8.69 -3.07 -2.76
CA VAL A 38 -8.27 -4.25 -3.53
C VAL A 38 -7.30 -5.07 -2.69
N SER A 39 -7.45 -6.38 -2.68
CA SER A 39 -6.44 -7.30 -2.16
C SER A 39 -5.77 -8.08 -3.29
N ILE A 40 -4.47 -8.30 -3.18
CA ILE A 40 -3.67 -9.13 -4.09
C ILE A 40 -3.17 -10.32 -3.29
N VAL A 41 -3.57 -11.52 -3.71
CA VAL A 41 -3.24 -12.79 -3.06
C VAL A 41 -2.55 -13.75 -4.02
N GLY A 42 -1.92 -14.77 -3.47
CA GLY A 42 -1.29 -15.84 -4.22
C GLY A 42 -0.31 -16.65 -3.38
N PRO A 43 0.14 -17.82 -3.83
CA PRO A 43 1.12 -18.62 -3.11
C PRO A 43 2.50 -17.93 -3.00
N SER A 44 3.38 -18.51 -2.18
CA SER A 44 4.77 -18.05 -2.14
C SER A 44 5.44 -18.24 -3.51
N GLY A 45 6.21 -17.27 -3.94
CA GLY A 45 6.86 -17.31 -5.26
C GLY A 45 5.97 -16.89 -6.44
N ALA A 46 4.67 -16.64 -6.26
CA ALA A 46 3.74 -16.29 -7.34
C ALA A 46 4.01 -14.94 -8.04
N GLY A 47 4.94 -14.11 -7.53
CA GLY A 47 5.23 -12.79 -8.10
C GLY A 47 4.64 -11.60 -7.32
N LYS A 48 3.95 -11.83 -6.17
CA LYS A 48 3.33 -10.77 -5.36
C LYS A 48 4.31 -9.64 -4.99
N SER A 49 5.46 -9.99 -4.41
CA SER A 49 6.47 -9.00 -3.99
C SER A 49 7.05 -8.24 -5.19
N THR A 50 7.21 -8.90 -6.33
CA THR A 50 7.64 -8.25 -7.57
C THR A 50 6.59 -7.26 -8.06
N LEU A 51 5.32 -7.67 -8.10
CA LEU A 51 4.20 -6.80 -8.49
C LEU A 51 4.08 -5.62 -7.52
N MET A 52 4.17 -5.87 -6.21
CA MET A 52 4.18 -4.85 -5.16
C MET A 52 5.31 -3.81 -5.39
N ASN A 53 6.52 -4.27 -5.68
CA ASN A 53 7.65 -3.38 -5.89
C ASN A 53 7.44 -2.48 -7.12
N ILE A 54 6.81 -3.00 -8.17
CA ILE A 54 6.49 -2.20 -9.37
C ILE A 54 5.35 -1.23 -9.06
N ILE A 55 4.24 -1.68 -8.46
CA ILE A 55 3.14 -0.81 -8.01
C ILE A 55 3.68 0.30 -7.10
N GLY A 56 4.55 -0.07 -6.17
CA GLY A 56 5.17 0.84 -5.21
C GLY A 56 6.24 1.77 -5.79
N CYS A 57 6.55 1.68 -7.09
CA CYS A 57 7.66 2.42 -7.69
C CYS A 57 9.00 2.19 -6.95
N LEU A 58 9.20 1.01 -6.37
CA LEU A 58 10.45 0.56 -5.74
C LEU A 58 11.35 -0.14 -6.76
N ASP A 59 10.75 -0.69 -7.82
CA ASP A 59 11.44 -1.32 -8.96
C ASP A 59 10.71 -0.94 -10.26
N LYS A 60 11.36 -1.12 -11.39
CA LYS A 60 10.79 -0.86 -12.72
C LYS A 60 10.42 -2.16 -13.41
N ALA A 61 9.37 -2.12 -14.22
CA ALA A 61 9.06 -3.20 -15.14
C ALA A 61 10.19 -3.35 -16.19
N SER A 62 10.40 -4.57 -16.68
CA SER A 62 11.31 -4.82 -17.79
C SER A 62 10.68 -4.47 -19.14
N SER A 63 9.36 -4.59 -19.24
CA SER A 63 8.54 -4.18 -20.39
C SER A 63 7.11 -3.87 -19.98
N GLY A 64 6.35 -3.26 -20.89
CA GLY A 64 4.99 -2.80 -20.64
C GLY A 64 4.94 -1.33 -20.20
N GLN A 65 3.74 -0.86 -19.86
CA GLN A 65 3.51 0.52 -19.43
C GLN A 65 2.81 0.53 -18.07
N TYR A 66 3.32 1.35 -17.14
CA TYR A 66 2.68 1.61 -15.86
C TYR A 66 2.44 3.10 -15.67
N MET A 67 1.16 3.49 -15.56
CA MET A 67 0.72 4.83 -15.23
C MET A 67 0.22 4.85 -13.78
N LEU A 68 0.77 5.74 -12.95
CA LEU A 68 0.32 5.98 -11.58
C LEU A 68 -0.32 7.37 -11.50
N ASP A 69 -1.62 7.42 -11.22
CA ASP A 69 -2.40 8.66 -11.20
C ASP A 69 -2.14 9.53 -12.43
N GLY A 70 -2.18 8.91 -13.62
CA GLY A 70 -1.93 9.56 -14.91
C GLY A 70 -0.46 9.91 -15.22
N ILE A 71 0.48 9.53 -14.37
CA ILE A 71 1.92 9.80 -14.55
C ILE A 71 2.63 8.55 -15.01
N ASP A 72 3.38 8.62 -16.13
CA ASP A 72 4.20 7.50 -16.60
C ASP A 72 5.37 7.27 -15.62
N THR A 73 5.48 6.04 -15.13
CA THR A 73 6.55 5.63 -14.20
C THR A 73 7.85 5.25 -14.90
N ASN A 74 7.88 5.22 -16.23
CA ASN A 74 9.09 4.99 -17.00
C ASN A 74 9.96 6.27 -17.08
N CYS A 75 10.55 6.63 -15.96
CA CYS A 75 11.32 7.85 -15.77
C CYS A 75 12.62 7.58 -15.00
N SER A 76 13.44 8.61 -14.74
CA SER A 76 14.66 8.48 -13.93
C SER A 76 14.35 8.06 -12.48
N ASP A 77 15.32 7.44 -11.80
CA ASP A 77 15.12 6.96 -10.42
C ASP A 77 14.80 8.08 -9.43
N GLY A 78 15.40 9.26 -9.63
CA GLY A 78 15.06 10.45 -8.83
C GLY A 78 13.62 10.89 -9.00
N LYS A 79 13.10 10.89 -10.24
CA LYS A 79 11.70 11.22 -10.52
C LYS A 79 10.75 10.16 -9.99
N LEU A 80 11.13 8.88 -10.11
CA LEU A 80 10.37 7.77 -9.55
C LEU A 80 10.27 7.86 -8.02
N ALA A 81 11.36 8.26 -7.34
CA ALA A 81 11.36 8.48 -5.90
C ALA A 81 10.45 9.65 -5.48
N GLU A 82 10.41 10.72 -6.29
CA GLU A 82 9.49 11.86 -6.07
C GLU A 82 8.02 11.43 -6.23
N ILE A 83 7.70 10.69 -7.29
CA ILE A 83 6.35 10.14 -7.56
C ILE A 83 5.93 9.25 -6.38
N ARG A 84 6.79 8.31 -5.97
CA ARG A 84 6.55 7.41 -4.82
C ARG A 84 6.24 8.19 -3.56
N ASN A 85 7.06 9.17 -3.21
CA ASN A 85 6.88 9.96 -2.00
C ASN A 85 5.56 10.76 -2.00
N LYS A 86 5.12 11.26 -3.16
CA LYS A 86 3.91 12.08 -3.28
C LYS A 86 2.62 11.27 -3.40
N LYS A 87 2.69 10.10 -4.05
CA LYS A 87 1.51 9.35 -4.49
C LYS A 87 1.22 8.09 -3.69
N ILE A 88 2.22 7.56 -2.97
CA ILE A 88 2.11 6.25 -2.33
C ILE A 88 2.42 6.34 -0.83
N GLY A 89 1.50 5.86 0.01
CA GLY A 89 1.75 5.60 1.41
C GLY A 89 2.02 4.12 1.63
N PHE A 90 3.16 3.78 2.23
CA PHE A 90 3.54 2.38 2.48
C PHE A 90 3.26 1.96 3.91
N ILE A 91 2.68 0.76 4.05
CA ILE A 91 2.52 0.04 5.31
C ILE A 91 3.15 -1.34 5.13
N PHE A 92 4.14 -1.69 5.94
CA PHE A 92 4.88 -2.95 5.86
C PHE A 92 4.62 -3.83 7.07
N GLN A 93 4.80 -5.14 6.90
CA GLN A 93 4.69 -6.15 7.96
C GLN A 93 5.60 -5.84 9.15
N ASN A 94 6.86 -5.47 8.91
CA ASN A 94 7.86 -5.17 9.94
C ASN A 94 7.91 -3.68 10.29
N TYR A 95 6.80 -2.92 10.05
CA TYR A 95 6.67 -1.49 10.34
C TYR A 95 7.67 -0.60 9.61
N ASN A 96 8.90 -1.04 9.39
CA ASN A 96 10.03 -0.32 8.78
C ASN A 96 10.22 1.09 9.38
N LEU A 97 10.11 1.19 10.71
CA LEU A 97 10.42 2.39 11.45
C LEU A 97 11.93 2.50 11.68
N LEU A 98 12.45 3.71 11.62
CA LEU A 98 13.85 3.99 11.91
C LEU A 98 14.06 3.96 13.43
N PRO A 99 14.81 2.97 13.98
CA PRO A 99 14.83 2.70 15.42
C PRO A 99 15.52 3.79 16.24
N LYS A 100 16.39 4.59 15.61
CA LYS A 100 17.12 5.69 16.28
C LYS A 100 16.32 6.99 16.36
N LEU A 101 15.27 7.13 15.55
CA LEU A 101 14.41 8.30 15.48
C LEU A 101 13.20 8.16 16.42
N SER A 102 12.67 9.28 16.90
CA SER A 102 11.38 9.33 17.59
C SER A 102 10.24 8.96 16.64
N ILE A 103 9.05 8.65 17.16
CA ILE A 103 7.88 8.42 16.30
C ILE A 103 7.46 9.71 15.58
N LEU A 104 7.66 10.88 16.18
CA LEU A 104 7.47 12.17 15.51
C LEU A 104 8.35 12.23 14.26
N ASP A 105 9.66 12.00 14.40
CA ASP A 105 10.61 12.10 13.29
C ASP A 105 10.35 11.04 12.23
N ASN A 106 9.97 9.81 12.63
CA ASN A 106 9.58 8.75 11.70
C ASN A 106 8.40 9.15 10.82
N VAL A 107 7.37 9.75 11.40
CA VAL A 107 6.17 10.18 10.66
C VAL A 107 6.43 11.45 9.86
N GLN A 108 7.28 12.35 10.35
CA GLN A 108 7.63 13.60 9.65
C GLN A 108 8.51 13.38 8.41
N LEU A 109 9.30 12.31 8.39
CA LEU A 109 10.32 12.08 7.37
C LEU A 109 9.85 12.23 5.92
N PRO A 110 8.70 11.66 5.49
CA PRO A 110 8.20 11.85 4.13
C PRO A 110 7.92 13.30 3.76
N LEU A 111 7.50 14.13 4.71
CA LEU A 111 7.25 15.57 4.48
C LEU A 111 8.56 16.35 4.28
N ILE A 112 9.62 15.95 4.97
CA ILE A 112 10.96 16.52 4.78
C ILE A 112 11.43 16.26 3.33
N TYR A 113 11.24 15.02 2.83
CA TYR A 113 11.57 14.69 1.44
C TYR A 113 10.70 15.44 0.42
N GLN A 114 9.51 15.90 0.80
CA GLN A 114 8.69 16.79 -0.04
C GLN A 114 9.13 18.26 0.00
N GLY A 115 10.11 18.61 0.84
CA GLY A 115 10.55 19.98 1.02
C GLY A 115 9.58 20.85 1.82
N ILE A 116 8.65 20.23 2.57
CA ILE A 116 7.74 20.97 3.47
C ILE A 116 8.55 21.57 4.61
N ASN A 117 8.29 22.84 4.92
CA ASN A 117 9.00 23.52 6.00
C ASN A 117 8.77 22.83 7.36
N ASP A 118 9.76 22.89 8.24
CA ASP A 118 9.77 22.12 9.50
C ASP A 118 8.57 22.41 10.39
N LYS A 119 8.14 23.66 10.50
CA LYS A 119 7.00 24.05 11.33
C LYS A 119 5.71 23.40 10.86
N GLU A 120 5.45 23.42 9.57
CA GLU A 120 4.26 22.82 8.96
C GLU A 120 4.34 21.29 9.02
N ALA A 121 5.50 20.70 8.69
CA ALA A 121 5.71 19.25 8.74
C ALA A 121 5.45 18.72 10.15
N LYS A 122 6.00 19.40 11.17
CA LYS A 122 5.81 19.03 12.58
C LYS A 122 4.35 19.15 13.00
N GLN A 123 3.65 20.22 12.61
CA GLN A 123 2.24 20.41 12.93
C GLN A 123 1.39 19.27 12.32
N ARG A 124 1.52 19.00 11.02
CA ARG A 124 0.81 17.92 10.34
C ARG A 124 1.07 16.56 10.99
N THR A 125 2.32 16.32 11.39
CA THR A 125 2.73 15.07 12.05
C THR A 125 2.07 14.91 13.42
N ILE A 126 2.07 15.96 14.26
CA ILE A 126 1.44 15.93 15.58
C ILE A 126 -0.06 15.65 15.44
N GLU A 127 -0.75 16.35 14.54
CA GLU A 127 -2.17 16.15 14.27
C GLU A 127 -2.47 14.71 13.85
N ARG A 128 -1.60 14.13 13.01
CA ARG A 128 -1.76 12.74 12.57
C ARG A 128 -1.54 11.75 13.71
N LEU A 129 -0.52 11.95 14.54
CA LEU A 129 -0.25 11.11 15.71
C LEU A 129 -1.35 11.21 16.78
N GLN A 130 -1.94 12.38 16.97
CA GLN A 130 -3.09 12.57 17.86
C GLN A 130 -4.31 11.78 17.37
N LYS A 131 -4.61 11.81 16.06
CA LYS A 131 -5.74 11.08 15.45
C LYS A 131 -5.65 9.57 15.65
N ILE A 132 -4.45 9.01 15.77
CA ILE A 132 -4.24 7.57 16.00
C ILE A 132 -3.99 7.22 17.48
N GLY A 133 -4.24 8.16 18.40
CA GLY A 133 -4.11 7.97 19.85
C GLY A 133 -2.67 7.94 20.37
N LEU A 134 -1.70 8.46 19.62
CA LEU A 134 -0.28 8.48 20.01
C LEU A 134 0.27 9.88 20.27
N GLY A 135 -0.58 10.88 20.45
CA GLY A 135 -0.16 12.27 20.72
C GLY A 135 0.72 12.45 21.95
N ASN A 136 0.54 11.62 22.99
CA ASN A 136 1.36 11.65 24.21
C ASN A 136 2.69 10.90 24.09
N HIS A 137 2.91 10.19 22.97
CA HIS A 137 4.09 9.33 22.75
C HIS A 137 5.06 9.90 21.72
N ILE A 138 4.87 11.13 21.26
CA ILE A 138 5.59 11.73 20.12
C ILE A 138 7.13 11.68 20.25
N LYS A 139 7.66 11.66 21.47
CA LYS A 139 9.11 11.60 21.74
C LYS A 139 9.62 10.17 21.92
N HIS A 140 8.75 9.17 22.02
CA HIS A 140 9.14 7.78 22.18
C HIS A 140 9.84 7.26 20.91
N LYS A 141 10.72 6.30 21.10
CA LYS A 141 11.33 5.52 20.01
C LYS A 141 10.51 4.27 19.73
N PRO A 142 10.66 3.65 18.54
CA PRO A 142 9.96 2.42 18.22
C PRO A 142 10.12 1.31 19.27
N SER A 143 11.30 1.19 19.88
CA SER A 143 11.58 0.17 20.92
C SER A 143 10.77 0.34 22.21
N GLU A 144 10.11 1.48 22.40
CA GLU A 144 9.30 1.78 23.59
C GLU A 144 7.79 1.55 23.34
N LEU A 145 7.44 1.01 22.16
CA LEU A 145 6.06 0.81 21.70
C LEU A 145 5.73 -0.66 21.54
N SER A 146 4.44 -0.99 21.75
CA SER A 146 3.90 -2.30 21.37
C SER A 146 3.85 -2.46 19.84
N GLY A 147 3.74 -3.70 19.33
CA GLY A 147 3.60 -3.98 17.90
C GLY A 147 2.45 -3.22 17.24
N GLY A 148 1.28 -3.21 17.89
CA GLY A 148 0.13 -2.45 17.39
C GLY A 148 0.33 -0.94 17.41
N GLN A 149 1.07 -0.40 18.38
CA GLN A 149 1.45 1.01 18.38
C GLN A 149 2.42 1.33 17.25
N MET A 150 3.44 0.47 17.03
CA MET A 150 4.37 0.61 15.91
C MET A 150 3.64 0.59 14.56
N GLN A 151 2.65 -0.30 14.39
CA GLN A 151 1.87 -0.36 13.16
C GLN A 151 1.01 0.89 12.97
N ARG A 152 0.40 1.42 14.04
CA ARG A 152 -0.29 2.71 13.96
C ARG A 152 0.64 3.86 13.56
N VAL A 153 1.88 3.89 14.07
CA VAL A 153 2.90 4.87 13.62
C VAL A 153 3.21 4.71 12.13
N ALA A 154 3.37 3.47 11.65
CA ALA A 154 3.59 3.19 10.21
C ALA A 154 2.41 3.68 9.36
N ILE A 155 1.16 3.47 9.81
CA ILE A 155 -0.04 4.00 9.15
C ILE A 155 -0.03 5.54 9.15
N ALA A 156 0.30 6.18 10.28
CA ALA A 156 0.40 7.64 10.34
C ALA A 156 1.44 8.18 9.37
N ARG A 157 2.61 7.53 9.28
CA ARG A 157 3.67 7.87 8.31
C ARG A 157 3.19 7.73 6.88
N ALA A 158 2.47 6.66 6.56
CA ALA A 158 1.91 6.45 5.23
C ALA A 158 0.92 7.57 4.82
N LEU A 159 0.15 8.07 5.78
CA LEU A 159 -0.94 9.03 5.53
C LEU A 159 -0.53 10.50 5.62
N VAL A 160 0.64 10.81 6.18
CA VAL A 160 1.04 12.21 6.46
C VAL A 160 1.21 13.05 5.20
N THR A 161 1.59 12.42 4.09
CA THR A 161 1.74 13.04 2.77
C THR A 161 0.43 13.22 2.02
N ARG A 162 -0.69 12.64 2.50
CA ARG A 162 -1.98 12.56 1.81
C ARG A 162 -1.83 11.90 0.44
N PRO A 163 -1.39 10.64 0.39
CA PRO A 163 -1.13 9.94 -0.86
C PRO A 163 -2.42 9.63 -1.63
N GLU A 164 -2.30 9.33 -2.94
CA GLU A 164 -3.43 8.88 -3.78
C GLU A 164 -3.82 7.43 -3.49
N MET A 165 -2.86 6.63 -2.99
CA MET A 165 -3.10 5.25 -2.58
C MET A 165 -2.23 4.83 -1.40
N ILE A 166 -2.72 3.84 -0.66
CA ILE A 166 -2.01 3.13 0.40
C ILE A 166 -1.67 1.73 -0.12
N LEU A 167 -0.39 1.38 -0.08
CA LEU A 167 0.11 0.05 -0.42
C LEU A 167 0.51 -0.66 0.88
N ALA A 168 -0.26 -1.67 1.28
CA ALA A 168 -0.09 -2.40 2.52
C ALA A 168 0.40 -3.82 2.25
N ASP A 169 1.63 -4.14 2.67
CA ASP A 169 2.27 -5.43 2.54
C ASP A 169 2.21 -6.18 3.86
N GLU A 170 1.40 -7.24 3.90
CA GLU A 170 1.17 -8.10 5.10
C GLU A 170 0.97 -7.27 6.38
N PRO A 171 0.07 -6.26 6.41
CA PRO A 171 0.04 -5.25 7.46
C PRO A 171 -0.30 -5.79 8.86
N THR A 172 -0.72 -7.05 8.95
CA THR A 172 -1.10 -7.73 10.19
C THR A 172 -0.19 -8.91 10.53
N GLY A 173 0.75 -9.27 9.64
CA GLY A 173 1.53 -10.50 9.74
C GLY A 173 2.49 -10.59 10.96
N ALA A 174 2.82 -9.46 11.59
CA ALA A 174 3.64 -9.40 12.81
C ALA A 174 2.83 -9.13 14.09
N LEU A 175 1.47 -9.17 14.02
CA LEU A 175 0.57 -8.81 15.09
C LEU A 175 -0.20 -10.02 15.62
N ASP A 176 -0.61 -9.96 16.89
CA ASP A 176 -1.61 -10.88 17.42
C ASP A 176 -2.99 -10.67 16.74
N SER A 177 -3.85 -11.68 16.82
CA SER A 177 -5.14 -11.68 16.10
C SER A 177 -6.06 -10.52 16.48
N LYS A 178 -6.01 -10.03 17.73
CA LYS A 178 -6.85 -8.90 18.18
C LYS A 178 -6.33 -7.60 17.56
N THR A 179 -5.05 -7.34 17.72
CA THR A 179 -4.39 -6.15 17.18
C THR A 179 -4.45 -6.12 15.66
N GLY A 180 -4.31 -7.28 15.00
CA GLY A 180 -4.46 -7.41 13.55
C GLY A 180 -5.86 -6.99 13.06
N LYS A 181 -6.93 -7.38 13.78
CA LYS A 181 -8.30 -6.93 13.47
C LYS A 181 -8.45 -5.42 13.61
N GLU A 182 -7.88 -4.82 14.66
CA GLU A 182 -7.91 -3.36 14.85
C GLU A 182 -7.24 -2.63 13.67
N VAL A 183 -6.12 -3.14 13.17
CA VAL A 183 -5.43 -2.57 11.99
C VAL A 183 -6.28 -2.70 10.74
N LEU A 184 -6.93 -3.83 10.51
CA LEU A 184 -7.84 -4.02 9.36
C LEU A 184 -9.04 -3.06 9.42
N GLU A 185 -9.62 -2.84 10.60
CA GLU A 185 -10.70 -1.86 10.76
C GLU A 185 -10.23 -0.43 10.46
N ILE A 186 -9.01 -0.06 10.84
CA ILE A 186 -8.42 1.23 10.46
C ILE A 186 -8.31 1.34 8.91
N LEU A 187 -7.85 0.29 8.22
CA LEU A 187 -7.77 0.29 6.77
C LEU A 187 -9.15 0.42 6.11
N LYS A 188 -10.17 -0.30 6.61
CA LYS A 188 -11.55 -0.16 6.14
C LYS A 188 -12.10 1.24 6.33
N GLN A 189 -11.88 1.83 7.51
CA GLN A 189 -12.28 3.20 7.78
C GLN A 189 -11.63 4.18 6.80
N LEU A 190 -10.32 4.04 6.57
CA LEU A 190 -9.60 4.86 5.61
C LEU A 190 -10.17 4.72 4.18
N ASN A 191 -10.55 3.50 3.78
CA ASN A 191 -11.19 3.29 2.49
C ASN A 191 -12.57 3.95 2.44
N ASN A 192 -13.37 3.85 3.49
CA ASN A 192 -14.67 4.53 3.58
C ASN A 192 -14.54 6.07 3.55
N GLU A 193 -13.40 6.60 3.98
CA GLU A 193 -13.03 8.02 3.85
C GLU A 193 -12.54 8.40 2.44
N GLY A 194 -12.54 7.44 1.49
CA GLY A 194 -12.20 7.65 0.08
C GLY A 194 -10.74 7.31 -0.29
N ASN A 195 -9.94 6.78 0.63
CA ASN A 195 -8.58 6.37 0.30
C ASN A 195 -8.58 5.09 -0.55
N THR A 196 -7.74 5.04 -1.59
CA THR A 196 -7.48 3.81 -2.34
C THR A 196 -6.53 2.92 -1.55
N ILE A 197 -6.87 1.63 -1.40
CA ILE A 197 -6.05 0.69 -0.66
C ILE A 197 -5.73 -0.53 -1.51
N VAL A 198 -4.45 -0.84 -1.63
CA VAL A 198 -3.94 -2.08 -2.22
C VAL A 198 -3.30 -2.90 -1.11
N LEU A 199 -3.96 -3.96 -0.71
CA LEU A 199 -3.52 -4.88 0.33
C LEU A 199 -2.87 -6.10 -0.31
N ILE A 200 -1.66 -6.44 0.09
CA ILE A 200 -0.98 -7.66 -0.34
C ILE A 200 -0.90 -8.60 0.85
N THR A 201 -1.39 -9.81 0.67
CA THR A 201 -1.37 -10.82 1.72
C THR A 201 -1.40 -12.23 1.14
N HIS A 202 -0.92 -13.21 1.90
CA HIS A 202 -1.10 -14.63 1.61
C HIS A 202 -2.30 -15.23 2.38
N ASP A 203 -2.85 -14.48 3.34
CA ASP A 203 -3.99 -14.89 4.15
C ASP A 203 -5.30 -14.55 3.41
N ARG A 204 -6.08 -15.60 3.11
CA ARG A 204 -7.35 -15.46 2.39
C ARG A 204 -8.45 -14.78 3.21
N ASP A 205 -8.44 -14.92 4.54
CA ASP A 205 -9.44 -14.31 5.41
C ASP A 205 -9.20 -12.80 5.51
N ILE A 206 -7.93 -12.39 5.51
CA ILE A 206 -7.54 -10.99 5.45
C ILE A 206 -7.87 -10.40 4.08
N ALA A 207 -7.54 -11.12 3.00
CA ALA A 207 -7.87 -10.70 1.64
C ALA A 207 -9.38 -10.54 1.44
N ALA A 208 -10.15 -11.42 2.06
CA ALA A 208 -11.60 -11.38 2.01
C ALA A 208 -12.22 -10.12 2.63
N GLN A 209 -11.45 -9.28 3.32
CA GLN A 209 -11.92 -7.99 3.84
C GLN A 209 -11.98 -6.90 2.76
N ALA A 210 -11.28 -7.08 1.64
CA ALA A 210 -11.36 -6.17 0.50
C ALA A 210 -12.61 -6.44 -0.35
N LYS A 211 -13.06 -5.41 -1.07
CA LYS A 211 -14.20 -5.50 -2.00
C LYS A 211 -13.84 -6.17 -3.33
N ARG A 212 -12.55 -6.21 -3.67
CA ARG A 212 -12.03 -6.84 -4.89
C ARG A 212 -10.80 -7.66 -4.53
N VAL A 213 -10.75 -8.89 -5.02
CA VAL A 213 -9.66 -9.83 -4.77
C VAL A 213 -9.02 -10.23 -6.09
N ILE A 214 -7.74 -9.96 -6.22
CA ILE A 214 -6.92 -10.32 -7.37
C ILE A 214 -6.02 -11.48 -6.96
N THR A 215 -6.08 -12.59 -7.67
CA THR A 215 -5.20 -13.73 -7.44
C THR A 215 -4.07 -13.71 -8.46
N ILE A 216 -2.84 -13.73 -7.97
CA ILE A 216 -1.65 -13.90 -8.80
C ILE A 216 -1.12 -15.34 -8.66
N SER A 217 -0.79 -15.98 -9.76
CA SER A 217 -0.13 -17.28 -9.84
C SER A 217 0.88 -17.29 -10.98
N ASP A 218 2.06 -17.83 -10.72
CA ASP A 218 3.14 -18.00 -11.70
C ASP A 218 3.43 -16.73 -12.52
N GLY A 219 3.40 -15.58 -11.83
CA GLY A 219 3.69 -14.27 -12.43
C GLY A 219 2.58 -13.67 -13.29
N THR A 220 1.38 -14.27 -13.31
CA THR A 220 0.20 -13.79 -14.05
C THR A 220 -0.99 -13.52 -13.13
N ILE A 221 -1.94 -12.67 -13.56
CA ILE A 221 -3.23 -12.55 -12.87
C ILE A 221 -4.08 -13.74 -13.25
N ALA A 222 -4.36 -14.62 -12.28
CA ALA A 222 -5.17 -15.82 -12.44
C ALA A 222 -6.67 -15.53 -12.31
N SER A 223 -7.07 -14.64 -11.40
CA SER A 223 -8.44 -14.15 -11.27
C SER A 223 -8.50 -12.72 -10.76
N ASP A 224 -9.60 -12.02 -11.03
CA ASP A 224 -9.91 -10.66 -10.59
C ASP A 224 -11.41 -10.59 -10.28
N GLU A 225 -11.74 -10.68 -9.00
CA GLU A 225 -13.10 -10.90 -8.54
C GLU A 225 -13.57 -9.70 -7.69
N VAL A 226 -14.67 -9.08 -8.10
CA VAL A 226 -15.35 -8.04 -7.32
C VAL A 226 -16.45 -8.69 -6.50
N LYS A 227 -16.45 -8.47 -5.19
CA LYS A 227 -17.56 -8.89 -4.32
C LYS A 227 -18.76 -8.00 -4.59
N ILE A 228 -19.84 -8.61 -5.04
CA ILE A 228 -21.14 -7.95 -5.13
C ILE A 228 -21.73 -7.97 -3.72
N ASP A 229 -21.96 -6.79 -3.11
CA ASP A 229 -22.69 -6.70 -1.86
C ASP A 229 -24.08 -7.35 -2.06
N SER A 230 -24.37 -8.35 -1.23
CA SER A 230 -25.64 -9.10 -1.29
C SER A 230 -26.88 -8.21 -1.17
N ASP A 231 -26.73 -7.03 -0.58
CA ASP A 231 -27.81 -6.04 -0.44
C ASP A 231 -28.21 -5.37 -1.77
N VAL A 232 -27.26 -5.27 -2.73
CA VAL A 232 -27.55 -4.70 -4.07
C VAL A 232 -28.20 -5.76 -4.97
N ALA A 233 -27.84 -7.04 -4.83
CA ALA A 233 -28.45 -8.13 -5.59
C ALA A 233 -29.94 -8.29 -5.26
N TYR A 234 -30.36 -8.03 -4.00
CA TYR A 234 -31.76 -8.12 -3.58
C TYR A 234 -32.64 -7.00 -4.15
N THR A 235 -32.06 -5.85 -4.45
CA THR A 235 -32.80 -4.68 -5.02
C THR A 235 -33.02 -4.85 -6.52
N LEU A 236 -32.07 -5.48 -7.24
CA LEU A 236 -32.18 -5.70 -8.69
C LEU A 236 -33.07 -6.91 -9.07
N SER A 237 -33.37 -7.80 -8.13
CA SER A 237 -34.27 -8.93 -8.37
C SER A 237 -35.76 -8.59 -8.14
N LYS A 238 -36.07 -7.37 -7.69
CA LYS A 238 -37.44 -6.87 -7.43
C LYS A 238 -37.88 -5.72 -8.35
N ALA A 239 -37.03 -5.34 -9.30
CA ALA A 239 -37.35 -4.36 -10.35
C ALA A 239 -37.54 -5.06 -11.69
#